data_4179166d3bcfc4694a1f164808ad3c87
#
_entry.id   4179166d3bcfc4694a1f164808ad3c87
#
_cell.length_a   1.000
_cell.length_b   1.000
_cell.length_c   1.000
_cell.angle_alpha   90.00
_cell.angle_beta   90.00
_cell.angle_gamma   90.00
#
_symmetry.space_group_name_H-M   'P 1'
#
loop_
_entity.id
_entity.type
_entity.pdbx_description
1 polymer ?
#
loop_
_entity_poly.entity_id
_entity_poly.type
_entity_poly.pdbx_seq_one_letter_code
_entity_poly.pdbx_strand_id
1 'polypeptide(L)'
;NIFPGTKSDWEYNREEVEAIKDSVREMSIYDEELESNFIIHITLPPNFDEKKKYPMFVMSDGVWRFGNCPSLRKLMEDGETEDVILVTIGYDYSVNGTEMGVRAKYFYEEREKFIDFITNNLTPYLSEMYNIDFERSAFYGHSAGGVLSHNAAFTSDLYENQLFKYYIIGSPALWEIHRLETEEDPEAYKSDYGYWDRNETFDKII
;
A
#
# COMPACT_ATOMS: atom_id res chain seq x y z
N ASN A 1 23.30 -3.67 6.25
CA ASN A 1 21.86 -3.45 6.15
C ASN A 1 21.12 -4.43 7.07
N ILE A 2 20.33 -3.91 8.02
CA ILE A 2 19.56 -4.73 8.98
C ILE A 2 18.31 -5.35 8.33
N PHE A 3 17.84 -4.76 7.24
CA PHE A 3 16.74 -5.28 6.42
C PHE A 3 17.24 -5.45 4.98
N PRO A 4 17.63 -6.69 4.59
CA PRO A 4 18.21 -6.96 3.27
C PRO A 4 17.35 -6.58 2.08
N GLY A 5 16.03 -6.55 2.27
CA GLY A 5 15.08 -6.14 1.23
C GLY A 5 15.04 -4.64 0.95
N THR A 6 15.66 -3.81 1.79
CA THR A 6 15.75 -2.37 1.50
C THR A 6 16.88 -2.10 0.50
N LYS A 7 16.66 -1.07 -0.35
CA LYS A 7 17.59 -0.72 -1.42
C LYS A 7 18.91 -0.16 -0.90
N SER A 8 18.84 0.75 0.05
CA SER A 8 20.00 1.39 0.65
C SER A 8 19.68 2.08 1.97
N ASP A 9 20.70 2.43 2.72
CA ASP A 9 20.55 3.10 4.02
C ASP A 9 20.01 4.54 3.92
N TRP A 10 19.97 5.15 2.72
CA TRP A 10 19.41 6.49 2.55
C TRP A 10 17.86 6.50 2.46
N GLU A 11 17.23 5.35 2.25
CA GLU A 11 15.77 5.21 2.20
C GLU A 11 15.12 5.43 3.57
N TYR A 12 15.89 5.28 4.64
CA TYR A 12 15.41 5.45 6.01
C TYR A 12 16.53 5.86 6.94
N ASN A 13 16.17 6.46 8.07
CA ASN A 13 17.12 6.70 9.15
C ASN A 13 17.42 5.37 9.84
N ARG A 14 18.64 4.88 9.64
CA ARG A 14 19.07 3.57 10.14
C ARG A 14 18.99 3.47 11.66
N GLU A 15 19.38 4.52 12.38
CA GLU A 15 19.34 4.54 13.85
C GLU A 15 17.90 4.40 14.36
N GLU A 16 16.96 5.14 13.78
CA GLU A 16 15.54 5.10 14.15
C GLU A 16 14.92 3.74 13.86
N VAL A 17 15.20 3.17 12.69
CA VAL A 17 14.69 1.85 12.29
C VAL A 17 15.31 0.74 13.14
N GLU A 18 16.62 0.84 13.45
CA GLU A 18 17.31 -0.12 14.31
C GLU A 18 16.75 -0.12 15.74
N ALA A 19 16.33 1.05 16.24
CA ALA A 19 15.73 1.18 17.56
C ALA A 19 14.41 0.39 17.71
N ILE A 20 13.68 0.17 16.60
CA ILE A 20 12.41 -0.55 16.59
C ILE A 20 12.47 -1.91 15.89
N LYS A 21 13.67 -2.40 15.53
CA LYS A 21 13.85 -3.60 14.69
C LYS A 21 13.13 -4.84 15.20
N ASP A 22 12.99 -5.00 16.50
CA ASP A 22 12.31 -6.15 17.09
C ASP A 22 10.78 -6.12 16.85
N SER A 23 10.25 -4.95 16.50
CA SER A 23 8.85 -4.75 16.12
C SER A 23 8.62 -4.83 14.62
N VAL A 24 9.66 -5.01 13.82
CA VAL A 24 9.59 -5.05 12.35
C VAL A 24 9.78 -6.48 11.85
N ARG A 25 8.95 -6.87 10.90
CA ARG A 25 9.10 -8.09 10.11
C ARG A 25 9.31 -7.72 8.66
N GLU A 26 10.33 -8.30 8.03
CA GLU A 26 10.56 -8.20 6.59
C GLU A 26 10.23 -9.54 5.94
N MET A 27 9.50 -9.51 4.86
CA MET A 27 9.22 -10.68 4.03
C MET A 27 9.22 -10.32 2.56
N SER A 28 9.44 -11.33 1.72
CA SER A 28 9.31 -11.23 0.28
C SER A 28 8.12 -12.08 -0.15
N ILE A 29 7.21 -11.47 -0.91
CA ILE A 29 6.05 -12.15 -1.48
C ILE A 29 6.15 -12.09 -3.00
N TYR A 30 6.15 -13.26 -3.63
CA TYR A 30 6.10 -13.37 -5.09
C TYR A 30 4.67 -13.34 -5.58
N ASP A 31 4.42 -12.56 -6.62
CA ASP A 31 3.15 -12.55 -7.35
C ASP A 31 3.35 -13.11 -8.75
N GLU A 32 2.56 -14.12 -9.11
CA GLU A 32 2.69 -14.81 -10.40
C GLU A 32 2.20 -13.97 -11.57
N GLU A 33 1.15 -13.18 -11.39
CA GLU A 33 0.57 -12.34 -12.44
C GLU A 33 1.48 -11.16 -12.80
N LEU A 34 2.18 -10.63 -11.81
CA LEU A 34 3.15 -9.54 -11.98
C LEU A 34 4.57 -10.06 -12.25
N GLU A 35 4.79 -11.37 -12.08
CA GLU A 35 6.11 -12.03 -12.19
C GLU A 35 7.18 -11.32 -11.37
N SER A 36 6.83 -10.88 -10.16
CA SER A 36 7.66 -10.02 -9.34
C SER A 36 7.60 -10.35 -7.86
N ASN A 37 8.71 -10.11 -7.17
CA ASN A 37 8.77 -10.11 -5.71
C ASN A 37 8.50 -8.72 -5.15
N PHE A 38 7.69 -8.66 -4.10
CA PHE A 38 7.44 -7.47 -3.31
C PHE A 38 8.04 -7.61 -1.93
N ILE A 39 8.77 -6.60 -1.50
CA ILE A 39 9.37 -6.54 -0.17
C ILE A 39 8.38 -5.87 0.77
N ILE A 40 7.89 -6.63 1.72
CA ILE A 40 6.89 -6.17 2.68
C ILE A 40 7.56 -5.96 4.02
N HIS A 41 7.42 -4.74 4.57
CA HIS A 41 7.77 -4.46 5.96
C HIS A 41 6.50 -4.30 6.77
N ILE A 42 6.42 -5.04 7.86
CA ILE A 42 5.32 -4.99 8.82
C ILE A 42 5.90 -4.46 10.11
N THR A 43 5.42 -3.29 10.55
CA THR A 43 5.81 -2.68 11.83
C THR A 43 4.66 -2.81 12.81
N LEU A 44 4.88 -3.59 13.86
CA LEU A 44 3.88 -3.83 14.91
C LEU A 44 3.77 -2.63 15.85
N PRO A 45 2.57 -2.33 16.36
CA PRO A 45 2.37 -1.26 17.33
C PRO A 45 3.07 -1.54 18.66
N PRO A 46 3.23 -0.53 19.52
CA PRO A 46 3.73 -0.73 20.87
C PRO A 46 2.86 -1.73 21.63
N ASN A 47 3.49 -2.58 22.46
CA ASN A 47 2.79 -3.57 23.26
C ASN A 47 1.83 -4.47 22.46
N PHE A 48 2.25 -4.84 21.25
CA PHE A 48 1.47 -5.71 20.38
C PHE A 48 1.02 -6.98 21.10
N ASP A 49 -0.26 -7.28 21.00
CA ASP A 49 -0.90 -8.49 21.55
C ASP A 49 -1.60 -9.25 20.42
N GLU A 50 -1.13 -10.45 20.12
CA GLU A 50 -1.67 -11.29 19.03
C GLU A 50 -3.17 -11.63 19.18
N LYS A 51 -3.72 -11.48 20.41
CA LYS A 51 -5.14 -11.73 20.69
C LYS A 51 -6.02 -10.53 20.39
N LYS A 52 -5.43 -9.35 20.25
CA LYS A 52 -6.16 -8.13 19.91
C LYS A 52 -6.34 -7.98 18.41
N LYS A 53 -7.41 -7.29 18.05
CA LYS A 53 -7.72 -6.91 16.68
C LYS A 53 -7.20 -5.50 16.41
N TYR A 54 -6.41 -5.33 15.35
CA TYR A 54 -5.82 -4.05 14.98
C TYR A 54 -6.25 -3.63 13.58
N PRO A 55 -6.51 -2.32 13.35
CA PRO A 55 -6.54 -1.83 11.99
C PRO A 55 -5.17 -1.96 11.34
N MET A 56 -5.16 -2.09 10.03
CA MET A 56 -3.96 -2.14 9.20
C MET A 56 -3.86 -0.84 8.39
N PHE A 57 -2.68 -0.24 8.37
CA PHE A 57 -2.37 0.90 7.53
C PHE A 57 -1.34 0.47 6.47
N VAL A 58 -1.80 0.25 5.25
CA VAL A 58 -0.98 -0.19 4.13
C VAL A 58 -0.56 1.00 3.28
N MET A 59 0.74 1.12 3.03
CA MET A 59 1.34 2.22 2.27
C MET A 59 2.07 1.68 1.05
N SER A 60 1.77 2.22 -0.10
CA SER A 60 2.60 2.05 -1.30
C SER A 60 3.93 2.78 -1.16
N ASP A 61 4.85 2.61 -2.11
CA ASP A 61 6.16 3.27 -2.10
C ASP A 61 7.00 2.95 -0.84
N GLY A 62 7.11 1.67 -0.50
CA GLY A 62 7.86 1.21 0.68
C GLY A 62 9.27 1.77 0.79
N VAL A 63 9.93 2.02 -0.34
CA VAL A 63 11.26 2.64 -0.43
C VAL A 63 11.35 3.98 0.32
N TRP A 64 10.24 4.74 0.40
CA TRP A 64 10.20 6.00 1.16
C TRP A 64 9.36 5.91 2.43
N ARG A 65 8.36 5.02 2.46
CA ARG A 65 7.38 4.95 3.55
C ARG A 65 7.84 4.09 4.73
N PHE A 66 8.69 3.12 4.48
CA PHE A 66 9.26 2.31 5.56
C PHE A 66 10.03 3.19 6.57
N GLY A 67 10.78 4.17 6.09
CA GLY A 67 11.48 5.14 6.94
C GLY A 67 10.57 6.03 7.80
N ASN A 68 9.28 6.12 7.50
CA ASN A 68 8.32 6.87 8.31
C ASN A 68 7.73 6.03 9.47
N CYS A 69 7.89 4.71 9.45
CA CYS A 69 7.29 3.82 10.44
C CYS A 69 7.76 4.07 11.88
N PRO A 70 9.04 4.40 12.16
CA PRO A 70 9.46 4.77 13.51
C PRO A 70 8.68 5.98 14.07
N SER A 71 8.51 7.02 13.28
CA SER A 71 7.77 8.21 13.69
C SER A 71 6.28 7.94 13.90
N LEU A 72 5.65 7.16 13.00
CA LEU A 72 4.26 6.75 13.15
C LEU A 72 4.07 5.89 14.41
N ARG A 73 4.98 4.97 14.66
CA ARG A 73 4.96 4.15 15.88
C ARG A 73 5.12 4.99 17.14
N LYS A 74 5.95 6.04 17.09
CA LYS A 74 6.11 6.99 18.19
C LYS A 74 4.81 7.71 18.54
N LEU A 75 4.00 8.11 17.55
CA LEU A 75 2.68 8.69 17.78
C LEU A 75 1.73 7.72 18.54
N MET A 76 1.83 6.42 18.27
CA MET A 76 1.09 5.41 19.02
C MET A 76 1.60 5.31 20.47
N GLU A 77 2.91 5.31 20.68
CA GLU A 77 3.53 5.28 22.02
C GLU A 77 3.13 6.49 22.87
N ASP A 78 3.03 7.65 22.24
CA ASP A 78 2.64 8.89 22.90
C ASP A 78 1.12 9.03 23.12
N GLY A 79 0.33 8.08 22.61
CA GLY A 79 -1.12 8.09 22.69
C GLY A 79 -1.79 9.15 21.82
N GLU A 80 -1.08 9.66 20.82
CA GLU A 80 -1.59 10.67 19.87
C GLU A 80 -2.43 10.03 18.76
N THR A 81 -2.26 8.73 18.54
CA THR A 81 -3.07 7.94 17.60
C THR A 81 -3.35 6.55 18.17
N GLU A 82 -4.31 5.85 17.59
CA GLU A 82 -4.56 4.46 17.92
C GLU A 82 -3.44 3.54 17.45
N ASP A 83 -3.36 2.36 18.07
CA ASP A 83 -2.43 1.31 17.67
C ASP A 83 -2.88 0.69 16.34
N VAL A 84 -2.02 0.73 15.34
CA VAL A 84 -2.24 0.11 14.02
C VAL A 84 -1.05 -0.73 13.62
N ILE A 85 -1.28 -1.75 12.79
CA ILE A 85 -0.22 -2.49 12.12
C ILE A 85 0.16 -1.70 10.86
N LEU A 86 1.41 -1.23 10.80
CA LEU A 86 1.93 -0.51 9.64
C LEU A 86 2.48 -1.51 8.63
N VAL A 87 2.08 -1.40 7.38
CA VAL A 87 2.56 -2.25 6.29
C VAL A 87 3.04 -1.37 5.15
N THR A 88 4.26 -1.59 4.69
CA THR A 88 4.79 -0.93 3.50
C THR A 88 5.10 -1.93 2.41
N ILE A 89 4.73 -1.59 1.18
CA ILE A 89 4.97 -2.42 -0.01
C ILE A 89 6.16 -1.82 -0.76
N GLY A 90 7.29 -2.50 -0.68
CA GLY A 90 8.49 -2.20 -1.43
C GLY A 90 8.66 -3.14 -2.62
N TYR A 91 9.71 -2.91 -3.38
CA TYR A 91 10.00 -3.65 -4.61
C TYR A 91 11.36 -4.31 -4.55
N ASP A 92 11.53 -5.38 -5.31
CA ASP A 92 12.85 -5.97 -5.54
C ASP A 92 13.58 -5.18 -6.64
N TYR A 93 14.32 -4.16 -6.23
CA TYR A 93 15.05 -3.29 -7.16
C TYR A 93 16.20 -4.00 -7.87
N SER A 94 16.65 -5.16 -7.39
CA SER A 94 17.66 -5.97 -8.07
C SER A 94 17.15 -6.54 -9.38
N VAL A 95 15.84 -6.72 -9.49
CA VAL A 95 15.15 -7.27 -10.68
C VAL A 95 14.44 -6.16 -11.46
N ASN A 96 13.79 -5.24 -10.78
CA ASN A 96 12.82 -4.31 -11.39
C ASN A 96 13.41 -2.94 -11.82
N GLY A 97 14.69 -2.69 -11.59
CA GLY A 97 15.35 -1.47 -12.05
C GLY A 97 15.18 -0.27 -11.12
N THR A 98 14.96 0.90 -11.68
CA THR A 98 14.86 2.16 -10.92
C THR A 98 13.49 2.36 -10.31
N GLU A 99 13.41 3.21 -9.25
CA GLU A 99 12.16 3.55 -8.59
C GLU A 99 11.09 4.08 -9.55
N MET A 100 11.49 4.93 -10.49
CA MET A 100 10.55 5.53 -11.45
C MET A 100 10.00 4.50 -12.43
N GLY A 101 10.85 3.60 -12.94
CA GLY A 101 10.41 2.51 -13.82
C GLY A 101 9.48 1.53 -13.10
N VAL A 102 9.81 1.18 -11.86
CA VAL A 102 8.98 0.32 -11.01
C VAL A 102 7.61 0.95 -10.75
N ARG A 103 7.57 2.23 -10.43
CA ARG A 103 6.31 2.96 -10.16
C ARG A 103 5.45 3.09 -11.42
N ALA A 104 6.06 3.37 -12.58
CA ALA A 104 5.33 3.41 -13.84
C ALA A 104 4.66 2.08 -14.14
N LYS A 105 5.40 0.97 -13.99
CA LYS A 105 4.86 -0.38 -14.19
C LYS A 105 3.67 -0.66 -13.28
N TYR A 106 3.83 -0.55 -11.96
CA TYR A 106 2.83 -1.03 -11.00
C TYR A 106 1.73 -0.02 -10.69
N PHE A 107 1.94 1.28 -10.91
CA PHE A 107 0.95 2.29 -10.59
C PHE A 107 0.17 2.79 -11.80
N TYR A 108 0.70 2.57 -13.01
CA TYR A 108 0.06 2.96 -14.26
C TYR A 108 -0.21 1.75 -15.16
N GLU A 109 0.82 1.12 -15.71
CA GLU A 109 0.69 0.12 -16.77
C GLU A 109 -0.03 -1.16 -16.31
N GLU A 110 0.34 -1.67 -15.14
CA GLU A 110 -0.19 -2.90 -14.55
C GLU A 110 -0.92 -2.65 -13.21
N ARG A 111 -1.52 -1.47 -13.04
CA ARG A 111 -2.17 -1.06 -11.79
C ARG A 111 -3.29 -2.00 -11.35
N GLU A 112 -4.06 -2.54 -12.27
CA GLU A 112 -5.14 -3.49 -11.95
C GLU A 112 -4.57 -4.77 -11.34
N LYS A 113 -3.52 -5.33 -11.93
CA LYS A 113 -2.83 -6.51 -11.38
C LYS A 113 -2.20 -6.21 -10.02
N PHE A 114 -1.70 -4.98 -9.83
CA PHE A 114 -1.12 -4.61 -8.55
C PHE A 114 -2.17 -4.42 -7.46
N ILE A 115 -3.35 -3.91 -7.79
CA ILE A 115 -4.51 -3.88 -6.89
C ILE A 115 -4.97 -5.31 -6.57
N ASP A 116 -5.00 -6.21 -7.56
CA ASP A 116 -5.30 -7.63 -7.36
C ASP A 116 -4.29 -8.28 -6.41
N PHE A 117 -3.00 -8.00 -6.57
CA PHE A 117 -1.97 -8.48 -5.65
C PHE A 117 -2.25 -8.03 -4.21
N ILE A 118 -2.55 -6.75 -3.99
CA ILE A 118 -2.85 -6.21 -2.66
C ILE A 118 -4.10 -6.87 -2.08
N THR A 119 -5.15 -7.02 -2.87
CA THR A 119 -6.48 -7.46 -2.42
C THR A 119 -6.59 -8.97 -2.29
N ASN A 120 -6.05 -9.73 -3.26
CA ASN A 120 -6.24 -11.17 -3.36
C ASN A 120 -5.04 -12.00 -2.88
N ASN A 121 -3.86 -11.37 -2.71
CA ASN A 121 -2.64 -12.06 -2.29
C ASN A 121 -2.12 -11.52 -0.95
N LEU A 122 -1.66 -10.27 -0.91
CA LEU A 122 -1.01 -9.68 0.26
C LEU A 122 -1.92 -9.63 1.49
N THR A 123 -3.10 -9.03 1.35
CA THR A 123 -3.98 -8.80 2.50
C THR A 123 -4.57 -10.08 3.08
N PRO A 124 -5.00 -11.07 2.28
CA PRO A 124 -5.38 -12.39 2.81
C PRO A 124 -4.23 -13.06 3.57
N TYR A 125 -3.01 -13.01 3.03
CA TYR A 125 -1.83 -13.57 3.67
C TYR A 125 -1.56 -12.90 5.03
N LEU A 126 -1.65 -11.58 5.11
CA LEU A 126 -1.49 -10.86 6.39
C LEU A 126 -2.59 -11.20 7.40
N SER A 127 -3.81 -11.48 6.92
CA SER A 127 -4.94 -11.88 7.76
C SER A 127 -4.78 -13.26 8.39
N GLU A 128 -3.96 -14.13 7.80
CA GLU A 128 -3.59 -15.40 8.41
C GLU A 128 -2.59 -15.22 9.55
N MET A 129 -1.79 -14.15 9.52
CA MET A 129 -0.75 -13.86 10.52
C MET A 129 -1.25 -12.98 11.66
N TYR A 130 -2.19 -12.07 11.37
CA TYR A 130 -2.63 -11.03 12.30
C TYR A 130 -4.15 -10.93 12.32
N ASN A 131 -4.70 -10.60 13.48
CA ASN A 131 -6.12 -10.32 13.64
C ASN A 131 -6.41 -8.87 13.19
N ILE A 132 -6.86 -8.72 11.94
CA ILE A 132 -7.04 -7.42 11.28
C ILE A 132 -8.47 -6.91 11.38
N ASP A 133 -8.63 -5.63 11.74
CA ASP A 133 -9.88 -4.90 11.69
C ASP A 133 -10.00 -4.12 10.37
N PHE A 134 -10.61 -4.74 9.37
CA PHE A 134 -10.76 -4.14 8.04
C PHE A 134 -11.67 -2.91 8.01
N GLU A 135 -12.66 -2.84 8.90
CA GLU A 135 -13.57 -1.67 8.99
C GLU A 135 -12.86 -0.38 9.44
N ARG A 136 -11.64 -0.50 9.96
CA ARG A 136 -10.82 0.64 10.35
C ARG A 136 -9.47 0.68 9.61
N SER A 137 -9.28 -0.16 8.62
CA SER A 137 -8.04 -0.24 7.85
C SER A 137 -8.01 0.74 6.69
N ALA A 138 -6.82 1.24 6.39
CA ALA A 138 -6.59 2.25 5.37
C ALA A 138 -5.52 1.81 4.36
N PHE A 139 -5.70 2.25 3.12
CA PHE A 139 -4.69 2.19 2.07
C PHE A 139 -4.25 3.61 1.68
N TYR A 140 -2.95 3.83 1.64
CA TYR A 140 -2.34 5.13 1.34
C TYR A 140 -1.44 5.07 0.12
N GLY A 141 -1.55 6.09 -0.72
CA GLY A 141 -0.62 6.37 -1.81
C GLY A 141 -0.48 7.87 -2.06
N HIS A 142 0.70 8.28 -2.54
CA HIS A 142 1.01 9.66 -2.89
C HIS A 142 1.50 9.77 -4.34
N SER A 143 1.11 10.83 -5.05
CA SER A 143 1.50 11.08 -6.45
C SER A 143 1.05 9.93 -7.36
N ALA A 144 1.96 9.17 -7.97
CA ALA A 144 1.63 7.94 -8.70
C ALA A 144 0.98 6.89 -7.80
N GLY A 145 1.45 6.75 -6.55
CA GLY A 145 0.79 5.92 -5.54
C GLY A 145 -0.61 6.43 -5.16
N GLY A 146 -0.84 7.75 -5.27
CA GLY A 146 -2.17 8.36 -5.13
C GLY A 146 -3.12 7.93 -6.24
N VAL A 147 -2.64 7.79 -7.46
CA VAL A 147 -3.42 7.21 -8.58
C VAL A 147 -3.82 5.79 -8.26
N LEU A 148 -2.90 4.98 -7.75
CA LEU A 148 -3.20 3.61 -7.35
C LEU A 148 -4.27 3.55 -6.26
N SER A 149 -4.14 4.38 -5.20
CA SER A 149 -5.12 4.44 -4.12
C SER A 149 -6.49 4.90 -4.61
N HIS A 150 -6.53 5.89 -5.50
CA HIS A 150 -7.76 6.36 -6.15
C HIS A 150 -8.41 5.24 -6.98
N ASN A 151 -7.63 4.56 -7.82
CA ASN A 151 -8.14 3.43 -8.62
C ASN A 151 -8.69 2.32 -7.70
N ALA A 152 -7.93 1.94 -6.66
CA ALA A 152 -8.36 0.92 -5.71
C ALA A 152 -9.69 1.28 -5.02
N ALA A 153 -9.90 2.56 -4.65
CA ALA A 153 -11.14 3.03 -4.06
C ALA A 153 -12.32 2.88 -5.02
N PHE A 154 -12.16 3.35 -6.25
CA PHE A 154 -13.26 3.37 -7.26
C PHE A 154 -13.42 2.06 -8.04
N THR A 155 -12.66 1.03 -7.72
CA THR A 155 -12.83 -0.35 -8.19
C THR A 155 -13.09 -1.34 -7.06
N SER A 156 -13.23 -0.85 -5.83
CA SER A 156 -13.43 -1.69 -4.64
C SER A 156 -14.68 -2.56 -4.72
N ASP A 157 -15.70 -2.10 -5.44
CA ASP A 157 -16.94 -2.83 -5.71
C ASP A 157 -16.77 -4.07 -6.61
N LEU A 158 -15.65 -4.16 -7.33
CA LEU A 158 -15.33 -5.29 -8.20
C LEU A 158 -14.69 -6.47 -7.43
N TYR A 159 -14.39 -6.29 -6.16
CA TYR A 159 -13.82 -7.31 -5.30
C TYR A 159 -14.85 -7.85 -4.32
N GLU A 160 -14.94 -9.17 -4.20
CA GLU A 160 -15.86 -9.84 -3.28
C GLU A 160 -15.54 -9.51 -1.80
N ASN A 161 -14.25 -9.33 -1.50
CA ASN A 161 -13.75 -8.93 -0.19
C ASN A 161 -13.11 -7.55 -0.27
N GLN A 162 -13.88 -6.51 -0.06
CA GLN A 162 -13.38 -5.13 0.03
C GLN A 162 -12.66 -4.93 1.37
N LEU A 163 -11.33 -4.87 1.33
CA LEU A 163 -10.51 -4.98 2.54
C LEU A 163 -10.26 -3.66 3.27
N PHE A 164 -10.28 -2.52 2.55
CA PHE A 164 -10.05 -1.22 3.17
C PHE A 164 -11.34 -0.43 3.28
N LYS A 165 -11.54 0.20 4.44
CA LYS A 165 -12.62 1.18 4.61
C LYS A 165 -12.19 2.57 4.18
N TYR A 166 -10.90 2.91 4.39
CA TYR A 166 -10.33 4.22 4.14
C TYR A 166 -9.32 4.15 3.00
N TYR A 167 -9.39 5.13 2.09
CA TYR A 167 -8.42 5.32 1.03
C TYR A 167 -7.84 6.72 1.12
N ILE A 168 -6.55 6.83 1.44
CA ILE A 168 -5.86 8.11 1.54
C ILE A 168 -5.17 8.38 0.21
N ILE A 169 -5.69 9.37 -0.52
CA ILE A 169 -5.30 9.72 -1.88
C ILE A 169 -4.49 11.00 -1.84
N GLY A 170 -3.18 10.87 -1.70
CA GLY A 170 -2.26 12.01 -1.56
C GLY A 170 -1.84 12.59 -2.91
N SER A 171 -2.32 13.80 -3.25
CA SER A 171 -1.91 14.54 -4.45
C SER A 171 -1.77 13.64 -5.70
N PRO A 172 -2.82 12.96 -6.13
CA PRO A 172 -2.74 11.94 -7.17
C PRO A 172 -2.36 12.57 -8.52
N ALA A 173 -1.42 11.93 -9.23
CA ALA A 173 -0.98 12.36 -10.55
C ALA A 173 -1.96 11.89 -11.66
N LEU A 174 -3.25 12.24 -11.52
CA LEU A 174 -4.32 11.80 -12.42
C LEU A 174 -4.15 12.25 -13.87
N TRP A 175 -3.43 13.33 -14.08
CA TRP A 175 -3.08 13.83 -15.41
C TRP A 175 -2.26 12.81 -16.23
N GLU A 176 -1.43 12.01 -15.56
CA GLU A 176 -0.63 10.97 -16.25
C GLU A 176 -1.51 9.82 -16.70
N ILE A 177 -2.45 9.37 -15.86
CA ILE A 177 -3.42 8.35 -16.26
C ILE A 177 -4.32 8.85 -17.39
N HIS A 178 -4.81 10.06 -17.29
CA HIS A 178 -5.62 10.65 -18.35
C HIS A 178 -4.86 10.63 -19.68
N ARG A 179 -3.58 11.05 -19.69
CA ARG A 179 -2.74 11.03 -20.87
C ARG A 179 -2.61 9.62 -21.45
N LEU A 180 -2.31 8.63 -20.63
CA LEU A 180 -2.12 7.24 -21.07
C LEU A 180 -3.42 6.62 -21.61
N GLU A 181 -4.54 6.81 -20.89
CA GLU A 181 -5.82 6.19 -21.25
C GLU A 181 -6.50 6.87 -22.46
N THR A 182 -6.22 8.15 -22.73
CA THR A 182 -6.85 8.89 -23.84
C THR A 182 -5.95 9.04 -25.07
N GLU A 183 -4.78 8.43 -25.08
CA GLU A 183 -3.86 8.52 -26.23
C GLU A 183 -4.49 7.94 -27.51
N GLU A 184 -5.20 6.82 -27.38
CA GLU A 184 -5.88 6.15 -28.51
C GLU A 184 -7.36 6.53 -28.62
N ASP A 185 -8.04 6.72 -27.48
CA ASP A 185 -9.47 7.08 -27.41
C ASP A 185 -9.72 8.13 -26.33
N PRO A 186 -10.00 9.40 -26.73
CA PRO A 186 -10.26 10.48 -25.77
C PRO A 186 -11.44 10.24 -24.81
N GLU A 187 -12.38 9.38 -25.16
CA GLU A 187 -13.57 9.07 -24.36
C GLU A 187 -13.39 7.82 -23.48
N ALA A 188 -12.25 7.12 -23.59
CA ALA A 188 -12.02 5.86 -22.86
C ALA A 188 -11.85 6.06 -21.36
N TYR A 189 -11.25 7.18 -20.93
CA TYR A 189 -10.93 7.41 -19.53
C TYR A 189 -12.12 7.97 -18.74
N LYS A 190 -12.51 7.22 -17.71
CA LYS A 190 -13.44 7.69 -16.68
C LYS A 190 -12.70 7.78 -15.33
N SER A 191 -12.70 8.97 -14.74
CA SER A 191 -11.98 9.22 -13.47
C SER A 191 -12.51 8.42 -12.29
N ASP A 192 -13.74 7.92 -12.39
CA ASP A 192 -14.37 7.03 -11.42
C ASP A 192 -14.30 5.55 -11.79
N TYR A 193 -13.57 5.20 -12.84
CA TYR A 193 -13.45 3.83 -13.39
C TYR A 193 -14.81 3.13 -13.57
N GLY A 194 -15.85 3.91 -13.89
CA GLY A 194 -17.22 3.41 -14.05
C GLY A 194 -17.91 3.03 -12.74
N TYR A 195 -17.38 3.45 -11.59
CA TYR A 195 -17.98 3.14 -10.29
C TYR A 195 -19.45 3.56 -10.21
N TRP A 196 -19.77 4.81 -10.62
CA TRP A 196 -21.13 5.34 -10.56
C TRP A 196 -22.06 4.80 -11.63
N ASP A 197 -21.54 4.12 -12.66
CA ASP A 197 -22.38 3.35 -13.59
C ASP A 197 -22.88 2.06 -12.95
N ARG A 198 -22.15 1.54 -11.95
CA ARG A 198 -22.45 0.27 -11.26
C ARG A 198 -23.10 0.45 -9.90
N ASN A 199 -22.95 1.61 -9.26
CA ASN A 199 -23.34 1.83 -7.87
C ASN A 199 -24.09 3.15 -7.68
N GLU A 200 -25.05 3.16 -6.75
CA GLU A 200 -25.78 4.38 -6.34
C GLU A 200 -25.13 5.09 -5.15
N THR A 201 -24.31 4.38 -4.38
CA THR A 201 -23.68 4.90 -3.15
C THR A 201 -22.22 4.53 -3.11
N PHE A 202 -21.43 5.31 -2.37
CA PHE A 202 -20.02 5.01 -2.09
C PHE A 202 -19.87 4.67 -0.61
N ASP A 203 -19.43 3.46 -0.31
CA ASP A 203 -19.34 2.92 1.06
C ASP A 203 -17.94 3.02 1.68
N LYS A 204 -16.97 3.55 0.93
CA LYS A 204 -15.62 3.83 1.39
C LYS A 204 -15.49 5.28 1.89
N ILE A 205 -14.37 5.59 2.54
CA ILE A 205 -14.02 6.92 3.01
C ILE A 205 -12.71 7.34 2.33
N ILE A 206 -12.73 8.51 1.70
CA ILE A 206 -11.58 9.10 1.01
C ILE A 206 -11.05 10.29 1.80
#